data_7904b9e32706e672b5c2d09ef15b6303
#
_entry.id   7904b9e32706e672b5c2d09ef15b6303
#
_cell.length_a   1.000
_cell.length_b   1.000
_cell.length_c   1.000
_cell.angle_alpha   90.00
_cell.angle_beta   90.00
_cell.angle_gamma   90.00
#
_symmetry.space_group_name_H-M   'P 1'
#
loop_
_entity.id
_entity.type
_entity.pdbx_description
1 polymer ?
#
loop_
_entity_poly.entity_id
_entity_poly.type
_entity_poly.pdbx_seq_one_letter_code
_entity_poly.pdbx_strand_id
1 'polypeptide(L)'
;MKIHEYQAKKLMAAYNIPVPKGGVAETAEEARAVASKIGGSRFVVKAQVHAGGRGKGGGIKTADSTDRVGEIARTMIGSKLVTPQTGAEGKVVHKVLVEEGVNIGQEMYLGITVDRGRECPVLIASKEGGMEIEELAKTSPEKIIKEWVDPGVGLKPFQISKIAFGLQLDASLRRPVSQLIANLHRLFVDKDCSLAEINPLVVTREGQAIALDAKLNFDDNGLTRHKEVADLRDVLEEEPLEVEASKYNLNYIKLDGNVGCMVNGAGLAMATMDMIKLAGGMPANFLDVGGGATAEMVKNGLKILVADPNVKAILINIFGGILRCDTLAKGVIEATSEIKIELPIVIRMEGTNVEIGRKLLNESNLKLIVAKTMKEAAQKVIAAIQ
;
A
#
# COMPACT_ATOMS: atom_id res chain seq x y z
N MET A 1 -2.12 5.75 1.49
CA MET A 1 -0.79 6.00 0.87
C MET A 1 0.30 5.45 1.79
N LYS A 2 1.34 4.80 1.24
CA LYS A 2 2.54 4.33 1.97
C LYS A 2 3.70 5.29 1.72
N ILE A 3 4.66 5.34 2.65
CA ILE A 3 5.91 6.11 2.49
C ILE A 3 7.12 5.24 2.86
N HIS A 4 8.32 5.68 2.44
CA HIS A 4 9.57 5.02 2.81
C HIS A 4 9.90 5.15 4.29
N GLU A 5 10.73 4.22 4.82
CA GLU A 5 11.19 4.24 6.21
C GLU A 5 11.89 5.56 6.58
N TYR A 6 12.77 6.09 5.70
CA TYR A 6 13.46 7.35 5.99
C TYR A 6 12.51 8.55 6.12
N GLN A 7 11.42 8.55 5.35
CA GLN A 7 10.37 9.57 5.43
C GLN A 7 9.56 9.41 6.72
N ALA A 8 9.19 8.16 7.05
CA ALA A 8 8.49 7.83 8.30
C ALA A 8 9.32 8.26 9.53
N LYS A 9 10.61 7.98 9.55
CA LYS A 9 11.52 8.41 10.63
C LYS A 9 11.66 9.93 10.72
N LYS A 10 11.69 10.64 9.59
CA LYS A 10 11.70 12.10 9.58
C LYS A 10 10.44 12.68 10.22
N LEU A 11 9.26 12.11 9.92
CA LEU A 11 8.01 12.50 10.57
C LEU A 11 8.02 12.14 12.05
N MET A 12 8.46 10.94 12.43
CA MET A 12 8.57 10.53 13.83
C MET A 12 9.48 11.46 14.63
N ALA A 13 10.63 11.84 14.08
CA ALA A 13 11.56 12.78 14.73
C ALA A 13 10.91 14.16 14.95
N ALA A 14 10.10 14.65 14.00
CA ALA A 14 9.35 15.90 14.15
C ALA A 14 8.30 15.84 15.28
N TYR A 15 7.85 14.65 15.65
CA TYR A 15 6.98 14.39 16.79
C TYR A 15 7.73 14.00 18.07
N ASN A 16 9.06 14.23 18.12
CA ASN A 16 9.93 13.90 19.26
C ASN A 16 9.93 12.38 19.58
N ILE A 17 9.84 11.53 18.57
CA ILE A 17 10.09 10.10 18.70
C ILE A 17 11.56 9.87 18.34
N PRO A 18 12.39 9.31 19.25
CA PRO A 18 13.80 9.08 18.99
C PRO A 18 13.99 8.07 17.84
N VAL A 19 14.84 8.44 16.88
CA VAL A 19 15.26 7.60 15.76
C VAL A 19 16.77 7.62 15.62
N PRO A 20 17.42 6.62 15.01
CA PRO A 20 18.87 6.66 14.76
C PRO A 20 19.23 7.86 13.87
N LYS A 21 20.42 8.42 14.08
CA LYS A 21 20.97 9.43 13.16
C LYS A 21 21.21 8.78 11.81
N GLY A 22 20.79 9.44 10.74
CA GLY A 22 20.89 8.85 9.41
C GLY A 22 20.59 9.83 8.29
N GLY A 23 20.70 9.33 7.07
CA GLY A 23 20.38 10.06 5.86
C GLY A 23 20.16 9.11 4.68
N VAL A 24 19.34 9.56 3.72
CA VAL A 24 19.08 8.83 2.47
C VAL A 24 20.17 9.13 1.45
N ALA A 25 20.47 8.16 0.61
CA ALA A 25 21.43 8.26 -0.49
C ALA A 25 20.90 7.53 -1.74
N GLU A 26 21.13 8.10 -2.91
CA GLU A 26 20.80 7.55 -4.21
C GLU A 26 22.04 7.06 -4.97
N THR A 27 23.23 7.39 -4.45
CA THR A 27 24.53 6.95 -4.97
C THR A 27 25.45 6.43 -3.87
N ALA A 28 26.47 5.68 -4.26
CA ALA A 28 27.48 5.17 -3.32
C ALA A 28 28.29 6.32 -2.68
N GLU A 29 28.52 7.37 -3.43
CA GLU A 29 29.25 8.57 -2.99
C GLU A 29 28.44 9.34 -1.95
N GLU A 30 27.15 9.53 -2.18
CA GLU A 30 26.23 10.12 -1.19
C GLU A 30 26.14 9.28 0.08
N ALA A 31 26.10 7.95 -0.04
CA ALA A 31 26.07 7.05 1.11
C ALA A 31 27.32 7.20 1.99
N ARG A 32 28.52 7.32 1.37
CA ARG A 32 29.76 7.62 2.09
C ARG A 32 29.72 9.00 2.78
N ALA A 33 29.20 10.00 2.09
CA ALA A 33 29.08 11.35 2.65
C ALA A 33 28.14 11.37 3.87
N VAL A 34 27.01 10.66 3.79
CA VAL A 34 26.10 10.49 4.93
C VAL A 34 26.80 9.79 6.10
N ALA A 35 27.49 8.68 5.86
CA ALA A 35 28.24 7.97 6.90
C ALA A 35 29.32 8.85 7.54
N SER A 36 30.06 9.62 6.74
CA SER A 36 31.05 10.57 7.24
C SER A 36 30.44 11.66 8.12
N LYS A 37 29.26 12.15 7.76
CA LYS A 37 28.50 13.15 8.54
C LYS A 37 27.96 12.58 9.86
N ILE A 38 27.51 11.33 9.87
CA ILE A 38 27.07 10.62 11.08
C ILE A 38 28.23 10.46 12.05
N GLY A 39 29.40 10.11 11.54
CA GLY A 39 30.59 9.77 12.33
C GLY A 39 30.46 8.38 12.98
N GLY A 40 31.51 8.00 13.72
CA GLY A 40 31.58 6.70 14.39
C GLY A 40 32.14 5.59 13.48
N SER A 41 32.01 4.34 13.92
CA SER A 41 32.62 3.16 13.28
C SER A 41 31.62 2.02 13.05
N ARG A 42 30.34 2.25 13.23
CA ARG A 42 29.29 1.24 12.98
C ARG A 42 28.13 1.90 12.29
N PHE A 43 27.77 1.36 11.12
CA PHE A 43 26.72 1.87 10.28
C PHE A 43 25.79 0.73 9.87
N VAL A 44 24.55 1.09 9.50
CA VAL A 44 23.59 0.19 8.90
C VAL A 44 23.10 0.80 7.58
N VAL A 45 23.15 0.03 6.50
CA VAL A 45 22.66 0.41 5.18
C VAL A 45 21.39 -0.37 4.91
N LYS A 46 20.27 0.33 4.68
CA LYS A 46 18.94 -0.27 4.50
C LYS A 46 18.35 0.12 3.16
N ALA A 47 18.02 -0.86 2.33
CA ALA A 47 17.28 -0.63 1.10
C ALA A 47 15.93 0.05 1.39
N GLN A 48 15.58 1.06 0.61
CA GLN A 48 14.31 1.78 0.74
C GLN A 48 13.35 1.28 -0.34
N VAL A 49 12.45 0.39 0.06
CA VAL A 49 11.35 -0.17 -0.75
C VAL A 49 10.10 -0.28 0.10
N HIS A 50 8.91 -0.17 -0.51
CA HIS A 50 7.62 -0.31 0.17
C HIS A 50 7.26 -1.78 0.45
N ALA A 51 8.20 -2.54 1.00
CA ALA A 51 8.00 -3.94 1.37
C ALA A 51 8.64 -4.26 2.72
N GLY A 52 7.97 -5.12 3.49
CA GLY A 52 8.49 -5.72 4.71
C GLY A 52 9.46 -6.88 4.43
N GLY A 53 10.10 -7.38 5.49
CA GLY A 53 11.01 -8.52 5.38
C GLY A 53 12.35 -8.22 4.69
N ARG A 54 12.74 -6.93 4.57
CA ARG A 54 13.98 -6.49 3.92
C ARG A 54 15.23 -7.17 4.49
N GLY A 55 15.28 -7.39 5.81
CA GLY A 55 16.37 -8.11 6.45
C GLY A 55 16.53 -9.53 5.93
N LYS A 56 15.43 -10.28 5.77
CA LYS A 56 15.42 -11.64 5.22
C LYS A 56 15.84 -11.67 3.73
N GLY A 57 15.52 -10.61 2.98
CA GLY A 57 15.93 -10.45 1.59
C GLY A 57 17.34 -9.89 1.37
N GLY A 58 18.13 -9.65 2.45
CA GLY A 58 19.47 -9.06 2.33
C GLY A 58 19.50 -7.56 2.07
N GLY A 59 18.36 -6.86 2.23
CA GLY A 59 18.22 -5.42 2.07
C GLY A 59 18.64 -4.61 3.28
N ILE A 60 19.20 -5.25 4.34
CA ILE A 60 19.79 -4.59 5.51
C ILE A 60 21.18 -5.17 5.73
N LYS A 61 22.21 -4.32 5.72
CA LYS A 61 23.59 -4.71 5.93
C LYS A 61 24.30 -3.76 6.87
N THR A 62 25.19 -4.30 7.70
CA THR A 62 26.06 -3.53 8.59
C THR A 62 27.39 -3.20 7.93
N ALA A 63 27.98 -2.07 8.30
CA ALA A 63 29.29 -1.64 7.86
C ALA A 63 30.10 -1.06 9.05
N ASP A 64 31.38 -1.24 9.02
CA ASP A 64 32.35 -0.79 10.04
C ASP A 64 33.16 0.41 9.60
N SER A 65 32.98 0.87 8.38
CA SER A 65 33.69 2.00 7.79
C SER A 65 32.82 2.71 6.73
N THR A 66 33.16 3.96 6.45
CA THR A 66 32.51 4.77 5.39
C THR A 66 32.71 4.16 4.01
N ASP A 67 33.88 3.57 3.74
CA ASP A 67 34.17 2.89 2.48
C ASP A 67 33.28 1.66 2.30
N ARG A 68 33.12 0.88 3.37
CA ARG A 68 32.24 -0.29 3.35
C ARG A 68 30.77 0.09 3.14
N VAL A 69 30.31 1.23 3.69
CA VAL A 69 29.00 1.80 3.40
C VAL A 69 28.84 2.07 1.89
N GLY A 70 29.83 2.70 1.26
CA GLY A 70 29.79 2.98 -0.19
C GLY A 70 29.76 1.70 -1.05
N GLU A 71 30.54 0.66 -0.67
CA GLU A 71 30.51 -0.64 -1.37
C GLU A 71 29.14 -1.31 -1.27
N ILE A 72 28.55 -1.33 -0.07
CA ILE A 72 27.22 -1.89 0.15
C ILE A 72 26.17 -1.12 -0.66
N ALA A 73 26.18 0.21 -0.61
CA ALA A 73 25.26 1.06 -1.36
C ALA A 73 25.38 0.79 -2.86
N ARG A 74 26.59 0.68 -3.41
CA ARG A 74 26.82 0.37 -4.84
C ARG A 74 26.23 -0.97 -5.25
N THR A 75 26.24 -1.96 -4.37
CA THR A 75 25.67 -3.27 -4.68
C THR A 75 24.15 -3.34 -4.49
N MET A 76 23.60 -2.49 -3.62
CA MET A 76 22.16 -2.45 -3.35
C MET A 76 21.39 -1.60 -4.36
N ILE A 77 21.89 -0.39 -4.64
CA ILE A 77 21.21 0.55 -5.56
C ILE A 77 21.20 -0.05 -6.96
N GLY A 78 20.03 -0.05 -7.61
CA GLY A 78 19.79 -0.68 -8.90
C GLY A 78 19.57 -2.20 -8.87
N SER A 79 19.82 -2.88 -7.75
CA SER A 79 19.53 -4.31 -7.63
C SER A 79 18.05 -4.57 -7.34
N LYS A 80 17.59 -5.79 -7.64
CA LYS A 80 16.26 -6.26 -7.26
C LYS A 80 16.29 -6.88 -5.87
N LEU A 81 15.49 -6.35 -4.96
CA LEU A 81 15.31 -6.91 -3.63
C LEU A 81 14.09 -7.83 -3.62
N VAL A 82 14.32 -9.12 -3.37
CA VAL A 82 13.27 -10.13 -3.21
C VAL A 82 13.01 -10.34 -1.72
N THR A 83 11.77 -10.15 -1.30
CA THR A 83 11.31 -10.38 0.07
C THR A 83 10.03 -11.23 0.04
N PRO A 84 9.56 -11.78 1.17
CA PRO A 84 8.28 -12.47 1.22
C PRO A 84 7.09 -11.62 0.74
N GLN A 85 7.20 -10.28 0.78
CA GLN A 85 6.13 -9.36 0.39
C GLN A 85 6.26 -8.84 -1.05
N THR A 86 7.44 -8.92 -1.68
CA THR A 86 7.63 -8.47 -3.07
C THR A 86 7.36 -9.55 -4.11
N GLY A 87 7.17 -10.80 -3.69
CA GLY A 87 7.12 -11.93 -4.61
C GLY A 87 8.46 -12.20 -5.29
N ALA A 88 8.45 -13.16 -6.23
CA ALA A 88 9.66 -13.60 -6.94
C ALA A 88 10.24 -12.52 -7.89
N GLU A 89 9.42 -11.58 -8.35
CA GLU A 89 9.85 -10.51 -9.24
C GLU A 89 10.75 -9.48 -8.55
N GLY A 90 10.59 -9.31 -7.23
CA GLY A 90 11.32 -8.36 -6.43
C GLY A 90 10.96 -6.90 -6.73
N LYS A 91 11.56 -5.97 -5.97
CA LYS A 91 11.47 -4.52 -6.19
C LYS A 91 12.86 -3.95 -6.44
N VAL A 92 12.99 -3.03 -7.38
CA VAL A 92 14.27 -2.32 -7.64
C VAL A 92 14.55 -1.35 -6.51
N VAL A 93 15.76 -1.41 -5.97
CA VAL A 93 16.20 -0.48 -4.91
C VAL A 93 16.72 0.80 -5.56
N HIS A 94 15.99 1.89 -5.41
CA HIS A 94 16.40 3.20 -5.95
C HIS A 94 17.21 4.01 -4.94
N LYS A 95 16.98 3.79 -3.64
CA LYS A 95 17.57 4.56 -2.53
C LYS A 95 17.97 3.65 -1.39
N VAL A 96 18.98 4.07 -0.64
CA VAL A 96 19.36 3.44 0.62
C VAL A 96 19.30 4.44 1.77
N LEU A 97 18.91 3.99 2.95
CA LEU A 97 19.03 4.73 4.21
C LEU A 97 20.31 4.28 4.90
N VAL A 98 21.20 5.22 5.20
CA VAL A 98 22.40 4.99 5.99
C VAL A 98 22.17 5.53 7.38
N GLU A 99 22.35 4.70 8.40
CA GLU A 99 22.12 5.05 9.81
C GLU A 99 23.31 4.66 10.69
N GLU A 100 23.43 5.33 11.86
CA GLU A 100 24.31 4.89 12.91
C GLU A 100 23.92 3.50 13.43
N GLY A 101 24.91 2.68 13.75
CA GLY A 101 24.68 1.37 14.38
C GLY A 101 24.29 1.53 15.85
N VAL A 102 23.17 0.93 16.24
CA VAL A 102 22.63 0.97 17.61
C VAL A 102 23.02 -0.29 18.37
N ASN A 103 23.41 -0.16 19.66
CA ASN A 103 23.67 -1.30 20.56
C ASN A 103 22.34 -1.82 21.12
N ILE A 104 21.76 -2.82 20.47
CA ILE A 104 20.47 -3.39 20.85
C ILE A 104 20.60 -4.16 22.17
N GLY A 105 19.76 -3.79 23.14
CA GLY A 105 19.58 -4.52 24.40
C GLY A 105 18.32 -5.37 24.38
N GLN A 106 17.20 -4.78 23.95
CA GLN A 106 15.91 -5.46 23.83
C GLN A 106 15.17 -4.94 22.60
N GLU A 107 14.48 -5.83 21.90
CA GLU A 107 13.60 -5.50 20.79
C GLU A 107 12.14 -5.73 21.18
N MET A 108 11.29 -4.76 20.88
CA MET A 108 9.85 -4.78 21.18
C MET A 108 9.06 -4.36 19.93
N TYR A 109 7.78 -4.63 19.96
CA TYR A 109 6.83 -4.16 18.96
C TYR A 109 5.94 -3.04 19.54
N LEU A 110 5.71 -2.00 18.76
CA LEU A 110 4.72 -0.97 19.04
C LEU A 110 4.05 -0.53 17.73
N GLY A 111 2.71 -0.62 17.67
CA GLY A 111 1.96 -0.18 16.52
C GLY A 111 0.62 0.45 16.90
N ILE A 112 0.09 1.25 15.99
CA ILE A 112 -1.27 1.81 16.06
C ILE A 112 -1.92 1.56 14.70
N THR A 113 -3.11 1.00 14.71
CA THR A 113 -3.94 0.82 13.53
C THR A 113 -5.40 1.03 13.88
N VAL A 114 -6.29 1.00 12.89
CA VAL A 114 -7.73 1.10 13.09
C VAL A 114 -8.33 -0.29 13.23
N ASP A 115 -8.98 -0.56 14.35
CA ASP A 115 -9.83 -1.73 14.54
C ASP A 115 -11.20 -1.46 13.90
N ARG A 116 -11.43 -2.05 12.73
CA ARG A 116 -12.67 -1.86 11.97
C ARG A 116 -13.91 -2.43 12.66
N GLY A 117 -13.73 -3.46 13.47
CA GLY A 117 -14.84 -4.07 14.22
C GLY A 117 -15.31 -3.21 15.38
N ARG A 118 -14.40 -2.40 15.95
CA ARG A 118 -14.68 -1.45 17.03
C ARG A 118 -14.72 0.01 16.59
N GLU A 119 -14.42 0.28 15.31
CA GLU A 119 -14.45 1.61 14.71
C GLU A 119 -13.56 2.64 15.44
N CYS A 120 -12.43 2.19 15.97
CA CYS A 120 -11.53 3.04 16.74
C CYS A 120 -10.06 2.64 16.58
N PRO A 121 -9.11 3.56 16.86
CA PRO A 121 -7.70 3.22 16.91
C PRO A 121 -7.40 2.19 18.01
N VAL A 122 -6.50 1.28 17.72
CA VAL A 122 -5.96 0.31 18.68
C VAL A 122 -4.45 0.40 18.73
N LEU A 123 -3.90 0.59 19.93
CA LEU A 123 -2.48 0.42 20.20
C LEU A 123 -2.21 -1.07 20.42
N ILE A 124 -1.17 -1.54 19.78
CA ILE A 124 -0.70 -2.92 19.85
C ILE A 124 0.76 -2.88 20.29
N ALA A 125 1.09 -3.60 21.34
CA ALA A 125 2.45 -3.69 21.84
C ALA A 125 2.80 -5.13 22.23
N SER A 126 4.08 -5.49 22.08
CA SER A 126 4.63 -6.77 22.54
C SER A 126 6.08 -6.62 22.96
N LYS A 127 6.52 -7.46 23.89
CA LYS A 127 7.93 -7.62 24.25
C LYS A 127 8.75 -8.30 23.14
N GLU A 128 8.10 -8.99 22.23
CA GLU A 128 8.68 -9.65 21.06
C GLU A 128 8.66 -8.66 19.89
N GLY A 129 9.81 -8.20 19.46
CA GLY A 129 9.98 -7.31 18.31
C GLY A 129 10.83 -7.94 17.21
N GLY A 130 10.93 -7.26 16.07
CA GLY A 130 11.75 -7.73 14.93
C GLY A 130 11.14 -8.89 14.15
N MET A 131 9.91 -9.29 14.45
CA MET A 131 9.15 -10.34 13.76
C MET A 131 7.79 -9.81 13.29
N GLU A 132 7.13 -10.56 12.40
CA GLU A 132 5.79 -10.21 11.93
C GLU A 132 4.76 -10.36 13.08
N ILE A 133 4.05 -9.28 13.41
CA ILE A 133 3.08 -9.27 14.52
C ILE A 133 1.90 -10.22 14.25
N GLU A 134 1.56 -10.43 12.98
CA GLU A 134 0.51 -11.35 12.55
C GLU A 134 0.86 -12.81 12.86
N GLU A 135 2.14 -13.17 12.79
CA GLU A 135 2.63 -14.49 13.17
C GLU A 135 2.54 -14.67 14.69
N LEU A 136 2.95 -13.65 15.45
CA LEU A 136 2.83 -13.64 16.91
C LEU A 136 1.36 -13.72 17.33
N ALA A 137 0.45 -13.04 16.64
CA ALA A 137 -0.98 -13.08 16.92
C ALA A 137 -1.61 -14.46 16.73
N LYS A 138 -1.07 -15.29 15.84
CA LYS A 138 -1.52 -16.66 15.60
C LYS A 138 -0.93 -17.65 16.59
N THR A 139 0.34 -17.49 16.96
CA THR A 139 1.08 -18.47 17.76
C THR A 139 1.04 -18.21 19.25
N SER A 140 1.00 -16.94 19.66
CA SER A 140 1.10 -16.51 21.06
C SER A 140 0.33 -15.21 21.32
N PRO A 141 -1.02 -15.20 21.12
CA PRO A 141 -1.84 -13.99 21.23
C PRO A 141 -1.79 -13.35 22.62
N GLU A 142 -1.49 -14.12 23.66
CA GLU A 142 -1.34 -13.66 25.04
C GLU A 142 -0.16 -12.72 25.27
N LYS A 143 0.83 -12.74 24.36
CA LYS A 143 1.98 -11.83 24.38
C LYS A 143 1.69 -10.46 23.78
N ILE A 144 0.49 -10.29 23.23
CA ILE A 144 0.08 -9.04 22.57
C ILE A 144 -0.81 -8.24 23.51
N ILE A 145 -0.37 -7.04 23.83
CA ILE A 145 -1.12 -6.05 24.60
C ILE A 145 -1.92 -5.20 23.61
N LYS A 146 -3.22 -5.04 23.84
CA LYS A 146 -4.09 -4.18 23.03
C LYS A 146 -4.80 -3.17 23.92
N GLU A 147 -4.78 -1.90 23.49
CA GLU A 147 -5.50 -0.80 24.09
C GLU A 147 -6.28 -0.02 23.03
N TRP A 148 -7.60 -0.04 23.14
CA TRP A 148 -8.47 0.69 22.22
C TRP A 148 -8.65 2.13 22.70
N VAL A 149 -8.55 3.07 21.78
CA VAL A 149 -8.64 4.50 22.07
C VAL A 149 -9.95 5.03 21.52
N ASP A 150 -10.80 5.55 22.41
CA ASP A 150 -12.01 6.24 22.00
C ASP A 150 -11.64 7.53 21.25
N PRO A 151 -12.08 7.72 19.99
CA PRO A 151 -11.72 8.89 19.19
C PRO A 151 -12.18 10.23 19.79
N GLY A 152 -13.30 10.23 20.52
CA GLY A 152 -13.84 11.43 21.16
C GLY A 152 -13.11 11.84 22.43
N VAL A 153 -12.45 10.87 23.09
CA VAL A 153 -11.78 11.08 24.39
C VAL A 153 -10.26 11.12 24.23
N GLY A 154 -9.72 10.42 23.23
CA GLY A 154 -8.29 10.28 22.97
C GLY A 154 -7.56 9.37 23.95
N LEU A 155 -6.28 9.16 23.70
CA LEU A 155 -5.42 8.29 24.51
C LEU A 155 -5.20 8.87 25.92
N LYS A 156 -5.47 8.06 26.94
CA LYS A 156 -5.39 8.46 28.36
C LYS A 156 -4.10 7.94 29.03
N PRO A 157 -3.59 8.67 30.04
CA PRO A 157 -2.37 8.27 30.76
C PRO A 157 -2.42 6.85 31.33
N PHE A 158 -3.57 6.38 31.82
CA PHE A 158 -3.70 5.03 32.37
C PHE A 158 -3.52 3.94 31.31
N GLN A 159 -3.97 4.19 30.07
CA GLN A 159 -3.78 3.25 28.94
C GLN A 159 -2.30 3.14 28.57
N ILE A 160 -1.62 4.29 28.52
CA ILE A 160 -0.16 4.32 28.28
C ILE A 160 0.57 3.55 29.38
N SER A 161 0.20 3.81 30.65
CA SER A 161 0.78 3.11 31.81
C SER A 161 0.54 1.59 31.72
N LYS A 162 -0.65 1.16 31.33
CA LYS A 162 -0.99 -0.26 31.16
C LYS A 162 -0.09 -0.93 30.11
N ILE A 163 0.16 -0.27 28.97
CA ILE A 163 1.10 -0.76 27.95
C ILE A 163 2.54 -0.82 28.53
N ALA A 164 3.02 0.25 29.16
CA ALA A 164 4.37 0.32 29.71
C ALA A 164 4.64 -0.75 30.79
N PHE A 165 3.65 -1.01 31.64
CA PHE A 165 3.72 -2.10 32.63
C PHE A 165 3.62 -3.48 31.98
N GLY A 166 2.76 -3.64 31.00
CA GLY A 166 2.59 -4.91 30.27
C GLY A 166 3.85 -5.30 29.48
N LEU A 167 4.60 -4.31 28.97
CA LEU A 167 5.93 -4.51 28.37
C LEU A 167 6.99 -4.86 29.41
N GLN A 168 6.67 -4.84 30.72
CA GLN A 168 7.58 -5.15 31.82
C GLN A 168 8.88 -4.34 31.78
N LEU A 169 8.76 -3.05 31.44
CA LEU A 169 9.91 -2.15 31.33
C LEU A 169 10.51 -1.82 32.70
N ASP A 170 11.82 -1.66 32.75
CA ASP A 170 12.51 -1.11 33.90
C ASP A 170 11.97 0.28 34.25
N ALA A 171 12.01 0.65 35.53
CA ALA A 171 11.45 1.90 36.04
C ALA A 171 11.99 3.14 35.29
N SER A 172 13.27 3.12 34.93
CA SER A 172 13.95 4.19 34.18
C SER A 172 13.43 4.36 32.76
N LEU A 173 12.91 3.30 32.14
CA LEU A 173 12.42 3.28 30.75
C LEU A 173 10.93 3.58 30.64
N ARG A 174 10.17 3.43 31.71
CA ARG A 174 8.70 3.63 31.67
C ARG A 174 8.33 5.02 31.19
N ARG A 175 8.98 6.07 31.69
CA ARG A 175 8.68 7.45 31.29
C ARG A 175 9.07 7.75 29.84
N PRO A 176 10.29 7.44 29.36
CA PRO A 176 10.64 7.62 27.94
C PRO A 176 9.73 6.87 26.98
N VAL A 177 9.43 5.60 27.26
CA VAL A 177 8.55 4.80 26.39
C VAL A 177 7.09 5.31 26.45
N SER A 178 6.60 5.72 27.64
CA SER A 178 5.26 6.34 27.74
C SER A 178 5.16 7.61 26.91
N GLN A 179 6.20 8.45 26.90
CA GLN A 179 6.22 9.66 26.07
C GLN A 179 6.27 9.31 24.57
N LEU A 180 7.03 8.27 24.20
CA LEU A 180 7.09 7.77 22.82
C LEU A 180 5.72 7.28 22.36
N ILE A 181 5.00 6.50 23.18
CA ILE A 181 3.64 6.02 22.89
C ILE A 181 2.68 7.20 22.69
N ALA A 182 2.72 8.20 23.57
CA ALA A 182 1.89 9.40 23.46
C ALA A 182 2.18 10.18 22.16
N ASN A 183 3.46 10.33 21.82
CA ASN A 183 3.91 11.02 20.61
C ASN A 183 3.51 10.27 19.34
N LEU A 184 3.61 8.93 19.34
CA LEU A 184 3.18 8.09 18.21
C LEU A 184 1.68 8.18 17.98
N HIS A 185 0.89 8.17 19.05
CA HIS A 185 -0.56 8.37 18.96
C HIS A 185 -0.89 9.77 18.42
N ARG A 186 -0.21 10.81 18.88
CA ARG A 186 -0.40 12.16 18.37
C ARG A 186 -0.09 12.24 16.87
N LEU A 187 1.05 11.68 16.43
CA LEU A 187 1.39 11.61 15.02
C LEU A 187 0.32 10.86 14.23
N PHE A 188 -0.15 9.71 14.74
CA PHE A 188 -1.18 8.90 14.10
C PHE A 188 -2.47 9.70 13.85
N VAL A 189 -2.95 10.44 14.86
CA VAL A 189 -4.17 11.24 14.74
C VAL A 189 -3.94 12.49 13.89
N ASP A 190 -2.87 13.24 14.16
CA ASP A 190 -2.60 14.53 13.51
C ASP A 190 -2.34 14.38 11.99
N LYS A 191 -1.92 13.20 11.53
CA LYS A 191 -1.58 12.94 10.13
C LYS A 191 -2.55 11.99 9.42
N ASP A 192 -3.67 11.68 10.02
CA ASP A 192 -4.64 10.72 9.49
C ASP A 192 -3.98 9.40 9.07
N CYS A 193 -3.15 8.83 9.94
CA CYS A 193 -2.53 7.56 9.67
C CYS A 193 -3.55 6.42 9.73
N SER A 194 -3.45 5.46 8.84
CA SER A 194 -4.14 4.16 8.92
C SER A 194 -3.29 3.09 9.62
N LEU A 195 -1.96 3.30 9.65
CA LEU A 195 -0.97 2.49 10.38
C LEU A 195 0.19 3.38 10.79
N ALA A 196 0.62 3.24 12.05
CA ALA A 196 1.90 3.73 12.53
C ALA A 196 2.58 2.62 13.31
N GLU A 197 3.70 2.10 12.80
CA GLU A 197 4.37 0.91 13.34
C GLU A 197 5.85 1.19 13.58
N ILE A 198 6.33 0.74 14.72
CA ILE A 198 7.74 0.70 15.11
C ILE A 198 8.10 -0.75 15.38
N ASN A 199 8.85 -1.38 14.49
CA ASN A 199 9.20 -2.80 14.59
C ASN A 199 10.61 -3.10 14.04
N PRO A 200 11.61 -3.14 14.93
CA PRO A 200 11.50 -3.08 16.38
C PRO A 200 11.55 -1.65 16.99
N LEU A 201 10.84 -1.49 18.09
CA LEU A 201 11.16 -0.49 19.11
C LEU A 201 12.28 -1.07 19.96
N VAL A 202 13.40 -0.40 20.00
CA VAL A 202 14.60 -0.90 20.68
C VAL A 202 14.84 -0.15 21.97
N VAL A 203 15.15 -0.91 23.03
CA VAL A 203 15.86 -0.40 24.20
C VAL A 203 17.33 -0.69 23.98
N THR A 204 18.16 0.35 23.95
CA THR A 204 19.60 0.19 23.80
C THR A 204 20.26 -0.25 25.11
N ARG A 205 21.47 -0.76 25.03
CA ARG A 205 22.25 -1.10 26.24
C ARG A 205 22.59 0.12 27.11
N GLU A 206 22.55 1.31 26.50
CA GLU A 206 22.70 2.59 27.18
C GLU A 206 21.42 3.11 27.83
N GLY A 207 20.32 2.35 27.72
CA GLY A 207 19.02 2.66 28.35
C GLY A 207 18.19 3.70 27.59
N GLN A 208 18.33 3.79 26.26
CA GLN A 208 17.52 4.67 25.42
C GLN A 208 16.45 3.88 24.66
N ALA A 209 15.25 4.45 24.51
CA ALA A 209 14.20 3.89 23.68
C ALA A 209 14.22 4.55 22.30
N ILE A 210 14.40 3.76 21.23
CA ILE A 210 14.62 4.25 19.86
C ILE A 210 13.72 3.48 18.88
N ALA A 211 13.05 4.17 17.96
CA ALA A 211 12.36 3.58 16.82
C ALA A 211 13.42 3.18 15.76
N LEU A 212 13.81 1.90 15.76
CA LEU A 212 14.88 1.40 14.90
C LEU A 212 14.40 1.15 13.47
N ASP A 213 13.16 0.72 13.28
CA ASP A 213 12.47 0.68 12.01
C ASP A 213 11.09 1.32 12.15
N ALA A 214 10.59 1.92 11.08
CA ALA A 214 9.38 2.73 11.09
C ALA A 214 8.57 2.51 9.81
N LYS A 215 7.27 2.31 9.98
CA LYS A 215 6.31 2.20 8.88
C LYS A 215 5.11 3.07 9.16
N LEU A 216 4.81 3.98 8.24
CA LEU A 216 3.62 4.83 8.27
C LEU A 216 2.81 4.62 7.01
N ASN A 217 1.52 4.41 7.18
CA ASN A 217 0.52 4.46 6.11
C ASN A 217 -0.51 5.51 6.48
N PHE A 218 -0.99 6.24 5.49
CA PHE A 218 -1.97 7.31 5.66
C PHE A 218 -3.30 6.94 5.02
N ASP A 219 -4.39 7.49 5.54
CA ASP A 219 -5.68 7.45 4.88
C ASP A 219 -5.63 8.35 3.64
N ASP A 220 -5.91 7.78 2.46
CA ASP A 220 -5.90 8.53 1.20
C ASP A 220 -6.93 9.67 1.20
N ASN A 221 -8.06 9.50 1.89
CA ASN A 221 -9.06 10.55 2.04
C ASN A 221 -8.55 11.74 2.89
N GLY A 222 -7.62 11.50 3.81
CA GLY A 222 -6.98 12.53 4.64
C GLY A 222 -5.94 13.36 3.91
N LEU A 223 -5.37 12.86 2.79
CA LEU A 223 -4.25 13.52 2.08
C LEU A 223 -4.59 14.92 1.56
N THR A 224 -5.86 15.21 1.31
CA THR A 224 -6.30 16.55 0.90
C THR A 224 -5.98 17.63 1.94
N ARG A 225 -5.90 17.24 3.22
CA ARG A 225 -5.53 18.10 4.36
C ARG A 225 -4.03 18.11 4.64
N HIS A 226 -3.28 17.15 4.10
CA HIS A 226 -1.87 16.89 4.40
C HIS A 226 -1.03 16.91 3.12
N LYS A 227 -0.93 18.09 2.49
CA LYS A 227 -0.15 18.25 1.24
C LYS A 227 1.30 17.83 1.42
N GLU A 228 1.91 18.17 2.58
CA GLU A 228 3.28 17.79 2.92
C GLU A 228 3.49 16.27 3.06
N VAL A 229 2.42 15.52 3.34
CA VAL A 229 2.43 14.05 3.33
C VAL A 229 2.20 13.53 1.92
N ALA A 230 1.26 14.12 1.17
CA ALA A 230 0.99 13.75 -0.21
C ALA A 230 2.24 13.91 -1.11
N ASP A 231 3.07 14.92 -0.86
CA ASP A 231 4.33 15.18 -1.57
C ASP A 231 5.41 14.10 -1.30
N LEU A 232 5.21 13.24 -0.30
CA LEU A 232 6.11 12.11 -0.01
C LEU A 232 5.81 10.87 -0.86
N ARG A 233 4.78 10.90 -1.69
CA ARG A 233 4.39 9.79 -2.57
C ARG A 233 5.53 9.42 -3.51
N ASP A 234 5.88 8.14 -3.56
CA ASP A 234 6.85 7.61 -4.53
C ASP A 234 6.13 6.70 -5.52
N VAL A 235 5.88 7.24 -6.70
CA VAL A 235 5.15 6.54 -7.78
C VAL A 235 5.94 5.35 -8.35
N LEU A 236 7.28 5.29 -8.15
CA LEU A 236 8.10 4.14 -8.57
C LEU A 236 7.87 2.89 -7.73
N GLU A 237 7.29 3.07 -6.54
CA GLU A 237 6.93 1.98 -5.63
C GLU A 237 5.51 1.46 -5.83
N GLU A 238 4.70 2.15 -6.61
CA GLU A 238 3.31 1.80 -6.87
C GLU A 238 3.16 0.89 -8.10
N GLU A 239 2.01 0.27 -8.26
CA GLU A 239 1.68 -0.50 -9.47
C GLU A 239 1.48 0.48 -10.64
N PRO A 240 2.22 0.32 -11.77
CA PRO A 240 2.17 1.29 -12.87
C PRO A 240 0.75 1.53 -13.43
N LEU A 241 -0.09 0.48 -13.49
CA LEU A 241 -1.47 0.61 -13.98
C LEU A 241 -2.37 1.37 -13.00
N GLU A 242 -2.12 1.23 -11.67
CA GLU A 242 -2.82 2.02 -10.65
C GLU A 242 -2.41 3.49 -10.71
N VAL A 243 -1.13 3.77 -10.93
CA VAL A 243 -0.63 5.14 -11.15
C VAL A 243 -1.27 5.75 -12.40
N GLU A 244 -1.33 5.00 -13.51
CA GLU A 244 -1.96 5.48 -14.73
C GLU A 244 -3.45 5.78 -14.53
N ALA A 245 -4.17 4.86 -13.85
CA ALA A 245 -5.59 5.01 -13.54
C ALA A 245 -5.88 6.26 -12.69
N SER A 246 -5.01 6.57 -11.75
CA SER A 246 -5.15 7.74 -10.86
C SER A 246 -5.15 9.07 -11.61
N LYS A 247 -4.49 9.17 -12.76
CA LYS A 247 -4.48 10.37 -13.61
C LYS A 247 -5.86 10.72 -14.18
N TYR A 248 -6.73 9.72 -14.29
CA TYR A 248 -8.09 9.84 -14.84
C TYR A 248 -9.17 9.73 -13.76
N ASN A 249 -8.81 9.79 -12.49
CA ASN A 249 -9.72 9.59 -11.34
C ASN A 249 -10.46 8.25 -11.39
N LEU A 250 -9.80 7.19 -11.85
CA LEU A 250 -10.32 5.84 -11.89
C LEU A 250 -9.86 5.06 -10.65
N ASN A 251 -10.77 4.35 -10.00
CA ASN A 251 -10.45 3.43 -8.93
C ASN A 251 -10.05 2.07 -9.53
N TYR A 252 -8.74 1.86 -9.66
CA TYR A 252 -8.17 0.63 -10.21
C TYR A 252 -7.30 -0.07 -9.17
N ILE A 253 -7.45 -1.39 -9.06
CA ILE A 253 -6.58 -2.26 -8.25
C ILE A 253 -6.23 -3.46 -9.13
N LYS A 254 -4.93 -3.73 -9.29
CA LYS A 254 -4.45 -4.89 -10.04
C LYS A 254 -4.61 -6.16 -9.21
N LEU A 255 -5.03 -7.25 -9.87
CA LEU A 255 -5.14 -8.60 -9.31
C LEU A 255 -4.41 -9.60 -10.24
N ASP A 256 -4.30 -10.85 -9.81
CA ASP A 256 -3.50 -11.89 -10.50
C ASP A 256 -4.30 -12.71 -11.53
N GLY A 257 -5.46 -12.22 -11.98
CA GLY A 257 -6.33 -12.94 -12.89
C GLY A 257 -6.09 -12.66 -14.36
N ASN A 258 -7.05 -13.13 -15.19
CA ASN A 258 -7.00 -13.04 -16.64
C ASN A 258 -8.25 -12.44 -17.27
N VAL A 259 -9.24 -12.05 -16.48
CA VAL A 259 -10.46 -11.36 -16.93
C VAL A 259 -10.39 -9.91 -16.49
N GLY A 260 -10.21 -8.99 -17.42
CA GLY A 260 -10.30 -7.55 -17.15
C GLY A 260 -11.76 -7.15 -16.86
N CYS A 261 -11.96 -6.38 -15.79
CA CYS A 261 -13.29 -5.95 -15.34
C CYS A 261 -13.42 -4.44 -15.40
N MET A 262 -14.53 -3.93 -15.96
CA MET A 262 -14.93 -2.52 -15.90
C MET A 262 -16.36 -2.41 -15.45
N VAL A 263 -16.62 -1.69 -14.37
CA VAL A 263 -17.96 -1.50 -13.78
C VAL A 263 -18.13 -0.07 -13.28
N ASN A 264 -19.39 0.31 -13.00
CA ASN A 264 -19.71 1.56 -12.33
C ASN A 264 -20.33 1.27 -10.96
N GLY A 265 -19.51 1.46 -9.93
CA GLY A 265 -19.85 1.26 -8.54
C GLY A 265 -19.15 0.07 -7.89
N ALA A 266 -18.52 0.30 -6.75
CA ALA A 266 -17.68 -0.67 -6.05
C ALA A 266 -18.44 -1.97 -5.68
N GLY A 267 -19.70 -1.88 -5.26
CA GLY A 267 -20.53 -3.07 -4.97
C GLY A 267 -20.77 -3.93 -6.19
N LEU A 268 -21.04 -3.31 -7.35
CA LEU A 268 -21.21 -4.02 -8.61
C LEU A 268 -19.88 -4.65 -9.08
N ALA A 269 -18.75 -3.99 -8.82
CA ALA A 269 -17.43 -4.51 -9.13
C ALA A 269 -17.15 -5.80 -8.33
N MET A 270 -17.37 -5.79 -7.02
CA MET A 270 -17.19 -6.97 -6.18
C MET A 270 -18.11 -8.12 -6.62
N ALA A 271 -19.39 -7.84 -6.83
CA ALA A 271 -20.35 -8.86 -7.31
C ALA A 271 -19.94 -9.42 -8.69
N THR A 272 -19.43 -8.58 -9.60
CA THR A 272 -18.95 -9.02 -10.91
C THR A 272 -17.74 -9.94 -10.79
N MET A 273 -16.78 -9.60 -9.95
CA MET A 273 -15.59 -10.43 -9.67
C MET A 273 -16.00 -11.79 -9.06
N ASP A 274 -16.95 -11.81 -8.13
CA ASP A 274 -17.49 -13.05 -7.55
C ASP A 274 -18.15 -13.93 -8.62
N MET A 275 -18.93 -13.34 -9.52
CA MET A 275 -19.58 -14.08 -10.61
C MET A 275 -18.56 -14.67 -11.58
N ILE A 276 -17.45 -13.96 -11.87
CA ILE A 276 -16.33 -14.50 -12.68
C ILE A 276 -15.70 -15.70 -11.98
N LYS A 277 -15.44 -15.60 -10.68
CA LYS A 277 -14.89 -16.71 -9.88
C LYS A 277 -15.82 -17.92 -9.86
N LEU A 278 -17.12 -17.71 -9.65
CA LEU A 278 -18.13 -18.77 -9.68
C LEU A 278 -18.25 -19.44 -11.07
N ALA A 279 -17.96 -18.71 -12.14
CA ALA A 279 -17.93 -19.26 -13.50
C ALA A 279 -16.61 -19.96 -13.85
N GLY A 280 -15.65 -20.04 -12.90
CA GLY A 280 -14.36 -20.72 -13.07
C GLY A 280 -13.23 -19.84 -13.62
N GLY A 281 -13.41 -18.51 -13.66
CA GLY A 281 -12.39 -17.56 -14.08
C GLY A 281 -11.71 -16.84 -12.91
N MET A 282 -10.74 -15.98 -13.23
CA MET A 282 -10.02 -15.16 -12.27
C MET A 282 -10.04 -13.69 -12.71
N PRO A 283 -10.58 -12.76 -11.89
CA PRO A 283 -10.54 -11.33 -12.20
C PRO A 283 -9.10 -10.81 -12.17
N ALA A 284 -8.72 -10.05 -13.20
CA ALA A 284 -7.40 -9.44 -13.33
C ALA A 284 -7.28 -8.10 -12.60
N ASN A 285 -8.41 -7.48 -12.29
CA ASN A 285 -8.46 -6.18 -11.64
C ASN A 285 -9.82 -5.91 -11.00
N PHE A 286 -9.80 -4.94 -10.07
CA PHE A 286 -10.95 -4.14 -9.71
C PHE A 286 -10.86 -2.82 -10.49
N LEU A 287 -11.91 -2.42 -11.21
CA LEU A 287 -12.01 -1.11 -11.85
C LEU A 287 -13.43 -0.58 -11.72
N ASP A 288 -13.58 0.45 -10.92
CA ASP A 288 -14.80 1.24 -10.79
C ASP A 288 -14.62 2.60 -11.48
N VAL A 289 -15.35 2.82 -12.57
CA VAL A 289 -15.34 4.09 -13.27
C VAL A 289 -16.21 5.15 -12.59
N GLY A 290 -16.98 4.76 -11.55
CA GLY A 290 -17.88 5.64 -10.82
C GLY A 290 -19.21 5.93 -11.53
N GLY A 291 -20.18 6.42 -10.75
CA GLY A 291 -21.53 6.76 -11.27
C GLY A 291 -21.55 7.99 -12.19
N GLY A 292 -20.56 8.88 -12.05
CA GLY A 292 -20.43 10.10 -12.85
C GLY A 292 -19.43 10.00 -14.01
N ALA A 293 -19.05 8.80 -14.43
CA ALA A 293 -18.03 8.60 -15.44
C ALA A 293 -18.37 9.29 -16.78
N THR A 294 -17.33 9.88 -17.37
CA THR A 294 -17.39 10.45 -18.73
C THR A 294 -16.96 9.41 -19.77
N ALA A 295 -17.23 9.68 -21.05
CA ALA A 295 -16.74 8.84 -22.14
C ALA A 295 -15.21 8.71 -22.12
N GLU A 296 -14.51 9.79 -21.78
CA GLU A 296 -13.04 9.80 -21.64
C GLU A 296 -12.53 8.89 -20.52
N MET A 297 -13.19 8.87 -19.36
CA MET A 297 -12.87 7.95 -18.28
C MET A 297 -13.08 6.50 -18.69
N VAL A 298 -14.18 6.18 -19.37
CA VAL A 298 -14.46 4.84 -19.90
C VAL A 298 -13.38 4.45 -20.93
N LYS A 299 -13.01 5.34 -21.83
CA LYS A 299 -11.96 5.14 -22.82
C LYS A 299 -10.62 4.81 -22.17
N ASN A 300 -10.19 5.63 -21.21
CA ASN A 300 -8.92 5.44 -20.52
C ASN A 300 -8.94 4.19 -19.64
N GLY A 301 -10.03 3.88 -18.97
CA GLY A 301 -10.20 2.63 -18.25
C GLY A 301 -10.03 1.41 -19.17
N LEU A 302 -10.61 1.43 -20.36
CA LEU A 302 -10.45 0.33 -21.32
C LEU A 302 -9.00 0.22 -21.83
N LYS A 303 -8.31 1.35 -22.06
CA LYS A 303 -6.87 1.37 -22.41
C LYS A 303 -6.01 0.70 -21.32
N ILE A 304 -6.30 0.99 -20.06
CA ILE A 304 -5.59 0.40 -18.92
C ILE A 304 -5.80 -1.12 -18.87
N LEU A 305 -7.02 -1.60 -19.09
CA LEU A 305 -7.30 -3.04 -19.13
C LEU A 305 -6.55 -3.75 -20.25
N VAL A 306 -6.49 -3.14 -21.44
CA VAL A 306 -5.75 -3.70 -22.59
C VAL A 306 -4.25 -3.68 -22.38
N ALA A 307 -3.72 -2.74 -21.60
CA ALA A 307 -2.30 -2.64 -21.29
C ALA A 307 -1.81 -3.72 -20.30
N ASP A 308 -2.71 -4.40 -19.58
CA ASP A 308 -2.32 -5.52 -18.71
C ASP A 308 -2.08 -6.79 -19.55
N PRO A 309 -0.85 -7.31 -19.61
CA PRO A 309 -0.53 -8.50 -20.42
C PRO A 309 -1.20 -9.79 -19.92
N ASN A 310 -1.69 -9.82 -18.70
CA ASN A 310 -2.42 -10.96 -18.13
C ASN A 310 -3.86 -11.02 -18.60
N VAL A 311 -4.45 -9.90 -19.03
CA VAL A 311 -5.85 -9.84 -19.48
C VAL A 311 -6.00 -10.55 -20.82
N LYS A 312 -6.88 -11.55 -20.87
CA LYS A 312 -7.22 -12.32 -22.07
C LYS A 312 -8.61 -12.06 -22.60
N ALA A 313 -9.52 -11.53 -21.78
CA ALA A 313 -10.84 -11.08 -22.16
C ALA A 313 -11.29 -9.98 -21.20
N ILE A 314 -12.21 -9.13 -21.66
CA ILE A 314 -12.73 -7.99 -20.89
C ILE A 314 -14.22 -8.18 -20.66
N LEU A 315 -14.67 -8.01 -19.40
CA LEU A 315 -16.08 -7.92 -19.02
C LEU A 315 -16.41 -6.48 -18.61
N ILE A 316 -17.26 -5.84 -19.38
CA ILE A 316 -17.86 -4.54 -19.06
C ILE A 316 -19.25 -4.79 -18.49
N ASN A 317 -19.50 -4.45 -17.24
CA ASN A 317 -20.78 -4.63 -16.58
C ASN A 317 -21.27 -3.31 -15.99
N ILE A 318 -22.25 -2.69 -16.65
CA ILE A 318 -22.75 -1.36 -16.27
C ILE A 318 -24.21 -1.44 -15.88
N PHE A 319 -24.52 -0.81 -14.76
CA PHE A 319 -25.88 -0.49 -14.36
C PHE A 319 -26.11 1.02 -14.52
N GLY A 320 -26.84 1.40 -15.54
CA GLY A 320 -27.12 2.79 -15.89
C GLY A 320 -28.05 3.45 -14.88
N GLY A 321 -27.43 4.22 -14.01
CA GLY A 321 -28.10 5.21 -13.16
C GLY A 321 -27.69 6.61 -13.63
N ILE A 322 -26.78 7.24 -12.89
CA ILE A 322 -26.14 8.52 -13.26
C ILE A 322 -25.27 8.34 -14.51
N LEU A 323 -24.42 7.32 -14.55
CA LEU A 323 -23.73 6.92 -15.79
C LEU A 323 -24.75 6.31 -16.75
N ARG A 324 -24.89 6.92 -17.92
CA ARG A 324 -25.83 6.49 -18.95
C ARG A 324 -25.16 5.50 -19.88
N CYS A 325 -25.93 4.51 -20.36
CA CYS A 325 -25.40 3.48 -21.25
C CYS A 325 -24.94 4.03 -22.63
N ASP A 326 -25.54 5.12 -23.12
CA ASP A 326 -25.08 5.80 -24.34
C ASP A 326 -23.69 6.50 -24.14
N THR A 327 -23.42 7.05 -22.96
CA THR A 327 -22.09 7.61 -22.60
C THR A 327 -21.02 6.51 -22.56
N LEU A 328 -21.35 5.36 -21.95
CA LEU A 328 -20.47 4.19 -21.97
C LEU A 328 -20.16 3.76 -23.41
N ALA A 329 -21.20 3.58 -24.24
CA ALA A 329 -21.05 3.13 -25.62
C ALA A 329 -20.11 4.04 -26.42
N LYS A 330 -20.24 5.37 -26.27
CA LYS A 330 -19.32 6.34 -26.89
C LYS A 330 -17.87 6.14 -26.43
N GLY A 331 -17.61 6.01 -25.13
CA GLY A 331 -16.27 5.78 -24.60
C GLY A 331 -15.65 4.48 -25.10
N VAL A 332 -16.42 3.40 -25.22
CA VAL A 332 -15.96 2.14 -25.80
C VAL A 332 -15.61 2.31 -27.30
N ILE A 333 -16.47 2.97 -28.08
CA ILE A 333 -16.24 3.23 -29.50
C ILE A 333 -14.98 4.11 -29.70
N GLU A 334 -14.82 5.18 -28.92
CA GLU A 334 -13.66 6.05 -28.97
C GLU A 334 -12.37 5.28 -28.65
N ALA A 335 -12.37 4.47 -27.57
CA ALA A 335 -11.24 3.64 -27.21
C ALA A 335 -10.83 2.70 -28.35
N THR A 336 -11.80 2.00 -28.93
CA THR A 336 -11.55 1.02 -30.00
C THR A 336 -11.14 1.66 -31.33
N SER A 337 -11.48 2.93 -31.55
CA SER A 337 -10.99 3.70 -32.72
C SER A 337 -9.54 4.16 -32.58
N GLU A 338 -9.10 4.40 -31.35
CA GLU A 338 -7.73 4.86 -31.05
C GLU A 338 -6.74 3.70 -30.90
N ILE A 339 -7.18 2.57 -30.37
CA ILE A 339 -6.34 1.39 -30.14
C ILE A 339 -6.98 0.17 -30.76
N LYS A 340 -6.15 -0.66 -31.41
CA LYS A 340 -6.61 -1.94 -31.94
C LYS A 340 -6.78 -2.92 -30.79
N ILE A 341 -8.04 -3.19 -30.39
CA ILE A 341 -8.35 -4.18 -29.34
C ILE A 341 -8.60 -5.53 -29.99
N GLU A 342 -7.72 -6.48 -29.74
CA GLU A 342 -7.83 -7.86 -30.23
C GLU A 342 -8.52 -8.78 -29.22
N LEU A 343 -8.62 -8.32 -27.95
CA LEU A 343 -9.24 -9.08 -26.88
C LEU A 343 -10.75 -9.16 -27.03
N PRO A 344 -11.36 -10.32 -26.73
CA PRO A 344 -12.81 -10.43 -26.70
C PRO A 344 -13.39 -9.53 -25.59
N ILE A 345 -14.44 -8.78 -25.94
CA ILE A 345 -15.14 -7.91 -25.01
C ILE A 345 -16.57 -8.42 -24.83
N VAL A 346 -16.91 -8.82 -23.60
CA VAL A 346 -18.27 -9.12 -23.19
C VAL A 346 -18.86 -7.89 -22.51
N ILE A 347 -20.07 -7.49 -22.93
CA ILE A 347 -20.73 -6.32 -22.40
C ILE A 347 -22.13 -6.64 -21.89
N ARG A 348 -22.42 -6.24 -20.67
CA ARG A 348 -23.75 -6.23 -20.07
C ARG A 348 -24.07 -4.79 -19.65
N MET A 349 -25.19 -4.30 -20.17
CA MET A 349 -25.72 -2.96 -19.85
C MET A 349 -27.19 -3.06 -19.47
N GLU A 350 -27.56 -2.37 -18.40
CA GLU A 350 -28.95 -2.14 -17.97
C GLU A 350 -29.12 -0.70 -17.49
N GLY A 351 -30.36 -0.22 -17.48
CA GLY A 351 -30.73 1.09 -16.93
C GLY A 351 -30.83 2.19 -17.98
N THR A 352 -30.47 3.42 -17.59
CA THR A 352 -30.74 4.64 -18.38
C THR A 352 -30.10 4.59 -19.77
N ASN A 353 -30.88 4.81 -20.80
CA ASN A 353 -30.49 4.86 -22.22
C ASN A 353 -29.88 3.54 -22.75
N VAL A 354 -30.25 2.40 -22.18
CA VAL A 354 -29.71 1.09 -22.59
C VAL A 354 -29.95 0.80 -24.06
N GLU A 355 -31.15 1.10 -24.62
CA GLU A 355 -31.47 0.84 -26.02
C GLU A 355 -30.65 1.74 -26.97
N ILE A 356 -30.41 3.00 -26.58
CA ILE A 356 -29.52 3.91 -27.33
C ILE A 356 -28.10 3.40 -27.32
N GLY A 357 -27.58 2.98 -26.13
CA GLY A 357 -26.23 2.42 -25.99
C GLY A 357 -26.03 1.16 -26.83
N ARG A 358 -27.01 0.23 -26.81
CA ARG A 358 -27.00 -0.99 -27.63
C ARG A 358 -26.99 -0.68 -29.13
N LYS A 359 -27.82 0.28 -29.56
CA LYS A 359 -27.86 0.72 -30.95
C LYS A 359 -26.50 1.27 -31.40
N LEU A 360 -25.89 2.18 -30.63
CA LEU A 360 -24.56 2.74 -30.92
C LEU A 360 -23.49 1.66 -31.08
N LEU A 361 -23.47 0.69 -30.16
CA LEU A 361 -22.51 -0.42 -30.22
C LEU A 361 -22.73 -1.34 -31.43
N ASN A 362 -23.96 -1.64 -31.77
CA ASN A 362 -24.29 -2.47 -32.93
C ASN A 362 -23.92 -1.78 -34.25
N GLU A 363 -24.09 -0.45 -34.35
CA GLU A 363 -23.74 0.35 -35.53
C GLU A 363 -22.21 0.56 -35.67
N SER A 364 -21.43 0.34 -34.61
CA SER A 364 -19.98 0.56 -34.61
C SER A 364 -19.15 -0.54 -35.27
N ASN A 365 -19.77 -1.63 -35.74
CA ASN A 365 -19.09 -2.82 -36.28
C ASN A 365 -18.05 -3.48 -35.34
N LEU A 366 -18.11 -3.19 -34.05
CA LEU A 366 -17.25 -3.82 -33.04
C LEU A 366 -17.66 -5.26 -32.78
N LYS A 367 -16.71 -6.17 -32.66
CA LYS A 367 -16.94 -7.56 -32.30
C LYS A 367 -17.20 -7.68 -30.79
N LEU A 368 -18.39 -7.31 -30.34
CA LEU A 368 -18.81 -7.36 -28.95
C LEU A 368 -19.72 -8.56 -28.68
N ILE A 369 -19.55 -9.19 -27.54
CA ILE A 369 -20.43 -10.27 -27.07
C ILE A 369 -21.41 -9.67 -26.06
N VAL A 370 -22.67 -9.53 -26.43
CA VAL A 370 -23.68 -8.95 -25.54
C VAL A 370 -24.22 -10.02 -24.60
N ALA A 371 -24.41 -9.67 -23.34
CA ALA A 371 -25.03 -10.49 -22.30
C ALA A 371 -26.22 -9.76 -21.66
N LYS A 372 -27.25 -10.51 -21.28
CA LYS A 372 -28.45 -9.97 -20.62
C LYS A 372 -28.36 -9.98 -19.10
N THR A 373 -27.75 -11.01 -18.53
CA THR A 373 -27.60 -11.17 -17.07
C THR A 373 -26.13 -11.22 -16.65
N MET A 374 -25.85 -10.95 -15.37
CA MET A 374 -24.48 -11.05 -14.83
C MET A 374 -23.93 -12.48 -14.96
N LYS A 375 -24.76 -13.49 -14.70
CA LYS A 375 -24.37 -14.90 -14.83
C LYS A 375 -23.98 -15.23 -16.27
N GLU A 376 -24.82 -14.82 -17.23
CA GLU A 376 -24.54 -15.01 -18.66
C GLU A 376 -23.26 -14.28 -19.07
N ALA A 377 -23.04 -13.05 -18.58
CA ALA A 377 -21.85 -12.27 -18.87
C ALA A 377 -20.56 -12.97 -18.38
N ALA A 378 -20.58 -13.46 -17.13
CA ALA A 378 -19.47 -14.23 -16.58
C ALA A 378 -19.20 -15.52 -17.36
N GLN A 379 -20.23 -16.28 -17.73
CA GLN A 379 -20.08 -17.49 -18.54
C GLN A 379 -19.50 -17.20 -19.93
N LYS A 380 -19.99 -16.16 -20.59
CA LYS A 380 -19.53 -15.75 -21.93
C LYS A 380 -18.09 -15.26 -21.92
N VAL A 381 -17.67 -14.50 -20.91
CA VAL A 381 -16.28 -14.02 -20.86
C VAL A 381 -15.30 -15.16 -20.60
N ILE A 382 -15.69 -16.15 -19.79
CA ILE A 382 -14.84 -17.35 -19.57
C ILE A 382 -14.78 -18.21 -20.84
N ALA A 383 -15.91 -18.42 -21.53
CA ALA A 383 -15.92 -19.15 -22.80
C ALA A 383 -15.09 -18.46 -23.91
N ALA A 384 -14.93 -17.14 -23.84
CA ALA A 384 -14.14 -16.39 -24.81
C ALA A 384 -12.61 -16.46 -24.57
N ILE A 385 -12.16 -16.99 -23.42
CA ILE A 385 -10.75 -17.19 -23.08
C ILE A 385 -10.26 -18.61 -23.48
N GLN A 386 -11.20 -19.56 -23.56
CA GLN A 386 -10.93 -20.95 -23.95
C GLN A 386 -10.76 -21.07 -25.48
#